data_ce0dd4938002fb628095ef29ce32dad5
#
_entry.id   ce0dd4938002fb628095ef29ce32dad5
#
_cell.length_a   1.000
_cell.length_b   1.000
_cell.length_c   1.000
_cell.angle_alpha   90.00
_cell.angle_beta   90.00
_cell.angle_gamma   90.00
#
_symmetry.space_group_name_H-M   'P 1'
#
loop_
_entity.id
_entity.type
_entity.pdbx_description
1 polymer ?
#
loop_
_entity_poly.entity_id
_entity_poly.type
_entity_poly.pdbx_seq_one_letter_code
_entity_poly.pdbx_strand_id
1 'polypeptide(L)'
;TLGAHNIGPMAGVFAQAAGQPTITKTKWLSDRHVAIWINSPAMKCVRQVQLLLPPTFKSNPRLSYPALYLLDGMRAATSYSGWTKYTDIIQTVDKAEFITVLPIGGAASFYTNWEKSPEPKNAMQWEKFLTVELPNVLRNHWRVNKSAGVAGLSMGGTAAVNLAERHPSLYRFVGSYSGYLDTSSDGMGEAIDQAMREVKPKYHATQMWGKYQSANWRAHDPKLHVDRLSGKSIYISAGSGNTGPYDKPSQVEGIPENTAAYTLEILS
;
A
#
# COMPACT_ATOMS: atom_id res chain seq x y z
N THR A 1 -10.29 -32.44 63.69
CA THR A 1 -10.60 -31.08 63.16
C THR A 1 -9.78 -30.87 61.93
N LEU A 2 -10.42 -31.10 60.77
CA LEU A 2 -9.84 -30.90 59.44
C LEU A 2 -9.99 -29.45 59.04
N GLY A 3 -8.88 -28.76 58.77
CA GLY A 3 -8.85 -27.39 58.26
C GLY A 3 -9.18 -27.35 56.78
N ALA A 4 -10.22 -26.62 56.40
CA ALA A 4 -10.59 -26.32 55.04
C ALA A 4 -9.60 -25.30 54.44
N HIS A 5 -8.88 -25.71 53.40
CA HIS A 5 -8.07 -24.80 52.59
C HIS A 5 -8.98 -24.14 51.54
N ASN A 6 -9.18 -22.85 51.70
CA ASN A 6 -9.88 -21.99 50.76
C ASN A 6 -8.97 -21.72 49.54
N ILE A 7 -9.26 -22.37 48.43
CA ILE A 7 -8.60 -22.05 47.14
C ILE A 7 -9.43 -20.93 46.51
N GLY A 8 -8.97 -19.69 46.65
CA GLY A 8 -9.52 -18.55 45.92
C GLY A 8 -9.32 -18.71 44.40
N PRO A 9 -10.21 -18.15 43.58
CA PRO A 9 -10.08 -18.28 42.12
C PRO A 9 -8.81 -17.54 41.66
N MET A 10 -7.90 -18.28 41.04
CA MET A 10 -6.80 -17.69 40.26
C MET A 10 -7.42 -16.91 39.10
N ALA A 11 -7.42 -15.61 39.20
CA ALA A 11 -7.63 -14.72 38.06
C ALA A 11 -6.48 -14.97 37.09
N GLY A 12 -6.74 -15.75 36.04
CA GLY A 12 -5.82 -15.93 34.93
C GLY A 12 -5.59 -14.56 34.29
N VAL A 13 -4.41 -14.01 34.50
CA VAL A 13 -3.91 -12.91 33.68
C VAL A 13 -3.70 -13.49 32.29
N PHE A 14 -4.72 -13.37 31.45
CA PHE A 14 -4.54 -13.56 30.01
C PHE A 14 -3.52 -12.51 29.59
N ALA A 15 -2.30 -12.92 29.31
CA ALA A 15 -1.31 -12.11 28.64
C ALA A 15 -2.00 -11.59 27.35
N GLN A 16 -2.25 -10.30 27.29
CA GLN A 16 -2.84 -9.65 26.14
C GLN A 16 -1.87 -9.88 25.00
N ALA A 17 -2.21 -10.79 24.07
CA ALA A 17 -1.38 -11.09 22.91
C ALA A 17 -1.07 -9.75 22.22
N ALA A 18 0.19 -9.53 21.87
CA ALA A 18 0.68 -8.32 21.21
C ALA A 18 -0.34 -7.89 20.16
N GLY A 19 -0.92 -6.68 20.35
CA GLY A 19 -2.22 -6.26 19.86
C GLY A 19 -2.55 -6.66 18.43
N GLN A 20 -3.69 -7.31 18.28
CA GLN A 20 -4.27 -7.56 16.96
C GLN A 20 -4.82 -6.25 16.39
N PRO A 21 -4.79 -6.04 15.06
CA PRO A 21 -5.42 -4.89 14.44
C PRO A 21 -6.93 -4.91 14.69
N THR A 22 -7.51 -3.78 15.05
CA THR A 22 -8.94 -3.66 15.38
C THR A 22 -9.58 -2.48 14.66
N ILE A 23 -10.81 -2.66 14.18
CA ILE A 23 -11.61 -1.55 13.64
C ILE A 23 -12.11 -0.71 14.81
N THR A 24 -11.72 0.56 14.84
CA THR A 24 -12.12 1.52 15.87
C THR A 24 -13.30 2.38 15.47
N LYS A 25 -13.54 2.52 14.17
CA LYS A 25 -14.63 3.33 13.61
C LYS A 25 -15.01 2.83 12.24
N THR A 26 -16.30 2.90 11.90
CA THR A 26 -16.85 2.69 10.57
C THR A 26 -17.77 3.84 10.21
N LYS A 27 -17.65 4.35 8.98
CA LYS A 27 -18.53 5.41 8.45
C LYS A 27 -18.90 5.09 6.99
N TRP A 28 -20.18 4.98 6.72
CA TRP A 28 -20.68 4.86 5.35
C TRP A 28 -20.63 6.22 4.67
N LEU A 29 -20.00 6.29 3.50
CA LEU A 29 -19.89 7.47 2.65
C LEU A 29 -20.97 7.47 1.58
N SER A 30 -21.39 6.27 1.16
CA SER A 30 -22.55 6.01 0.30
C SER A 30 -23.02 4.57 0.53
N ASP A 31 -23.98 4.10 -0.25
CA ASP A 31 -24.51 2.73 -0.14
C ASP A 31 -23.48 1.61 -0.29
N ARG A 32 -22.42 1.85 -1.08
CA ARG A 32 -21.35 0.89 -1.36
C ARG A 32 -19.94 1.46 -1.16
N HIS A 33 -19.83 2.63 -0.54
CA HIS A 33 -18.55 3.25 -0.19
C HIS A 33 -18.49 3.43 1.32
N VAL A 34 -17.52 2.80 1.96
CA VAL A 34 -17.37 2.82 3.43
C VAL A 34 -15.94 3.15 3.81
N ALA A 35 -15.79 3.95 4.85
CA ALA A 35 -14.51 4.24 5.50
C ALA A 35 -14.42 3.49 6.83
N ILE A 36 -13.31 2.82 7.06
CA ILE A 36 -12.99 2.13 8.31
C ILE A 36 -11.67 2.68 8.87
N TRP A 37 -11.59 2.80 10.19
CA TRP A 37 -10.38 3.18 10.89
C TRP A 37 -9.88 1.98 11.68
N ILE A 38 -8.62 1.63 11.46
CA ILE A 38 -7.98 0.45 12.01
C ILE A 38 -6.86 0.89 12.93
N ASN A 39 -6.94 0.54 14.21
CA ASN A 39 -5.80 0.61 15.09
C ASN A 39 -4.79 -0.45 14.68
N SER A 40 -3.64 -0.01 14.18
CA SER A 40 -2.58 -0.87 13.66
C SER A 40 -1.42 -0.98 14.66
N PRO A 41 -1.20 -2.13 15.26
CA PRO A 41 0.00 -2.37 16.08
C PRO A 41 1.31 -2.20 15.31
N ALA A 42 1.36 -2.63 14.05
CA ALA A 42 2.55 -2.48 13.20
C ALA A 42 2.89 -1.01 12.97
N MET A 43 1.89 -0.20 12.62
CA MET A 43 2.06 1.23 12.36
C MET A 43 2.13 2.08 13.63
N LYS A 44 1.76 1.53 14.80
CA LYS A 44 1.60 2.25 16.09
C LYS A 44 0.65 3.44 16.01
N CYS A 45 -0.32 3.40 15.12
CA CYS A 45 -1.32 4.47 14.95
C CYS A 45 -2.58 3.92 14.27
N VAL A 46 -3.62 4.75 14.25
CA VAL A 46 -4.86 4.46 13.53
C VAL A 46 -4.68 4.79 12.05
N ARG A 47 -5.08 3.87 11.16
CA ARG A 47 -5.10 4.06 9.70
C ARG A 47 -6.51 4.00 9.17
N GLN A 48 -6.86 4.95 8.32
CA GLN A 48 -8.09 4.91 7.56
C GLN A 48 -7.90 4.07 6.30
N VAL A 49 -8.90 3.24 5.99
CA VAL A 49 -9.02 2.52 4.73
C VAL A 49 -10.43 2.74 4.21
N GLN A 50 -10.59 3.01 2.93
CA GLN A 50 -11.90 3.08 2.30
C GLN A 50 -12.11 1.84 1.44
N LEU A 51 -13.35 1.37 1.38
CA LEU A 51 -13.75 0.20 0.62
C LEU A 51 -14.86 0.60 -0.37
N LEU A 52 -14.70 0.21 -1.63
CA LEU A 52 -15.79 0.21 -2.60
C LEU A 52 -16.30 -1.23 -2.69
N LEU A 53 -17.57 -1.42 -2.37
CA LEU A 53 -18.18 -2.73 -2.23
C LEU A 53 -18.87 -3.14 -3.54
N PRO A 54 -18.81 -4.43 -3.92
CA PRO A 54 -19.45 -4.94 -5.13
C PRO A 54 -20.98 -4.87 -5.04
N PRO A 55 -21.69 -4.88 -6.18
CA PRO A 55 -23.16 -4.73 -6.21
C PRO A 55 -23.88 -5.82 -5.43
N THR A 56 -23.35 -7.04 -5.40
CA THR A 56 -23.96 -8.16 -4.68
C THR A 56 -23.65 -8.20 -3.18
N PHE A 57 -22.84 -7.26 -2.66
CA PHE A 57 -22.39 -7.31 -1.27
C PHE A 57 -23.54 -7.34 -0.26
N LYS A 58 -24.59 -6.52 -0.45
CA LYS A 58 -25.74 -6.46 0.46
C LYS A 58 -26.75 -7.57 0.17
N SER A 59 -26.97 -7.90 -1.10
CA SER A 59 -27.99 -8.86 -1.52
C SER A 59 -27.58 -10.31 -1.30
N ASN A 60 -26.27 -10.60 -1.26
CA ASN A 60 -25.77 -11.96 -1.06
C ASN A 60 -24.76 -12.05 0.11
N PRO A 61 -25.24 -12.21 1.34
CA PRO A 61 -24.38 -12.20 2.53
C PRO A 61 -23.44 -13.42 2.66
N ARG A 62 -23.61 -14.45 1.82
CA ARG A 62 -22.78 -15.67 1.85
C ARG A 62 -21.56 -15.58 0.92
N LEU A 63 -21.55 -14.64 -0.02
CA LEU A 63 -20.41 -14.47 -0.94
C LEU A 63 -19.21 -13.86 -0.21
N SER A 64 -18.04 -14.34 -0.58
CA SER A 64 -16.76 -13.69 -0.31
C SER A 64 -16.13 -13.20 -1.61
N TYR A 65 -15.35 -12.16 -1.54
CA TYR A 65 -14.89 -11.40 -2.70
C TYR A 65 -13.36 -11.30 -2.75
N PRO A 66 -12.77 -11.31 -3.95
CA PRO A 66 -11.39 -10.88 -4.11
C PRO A 66 -11.22 -9.42 -3.66
N ALA A 67 -10.01 -9.01 -3.35
CA ALA A 67 -9.68 -7.63 -3.06
C ALA A 67 -8.75 -7.04 -4.13
N LEU A 68 -9.00 -5.79 -4.53
CA LEU A 68 -8.08 -5.00 -5.34
C LEU A 68 -7.60 -3.80 -4.50
N TYR A 69 -6.32 -3.83 -4.12
CA TYR A 69 -5.68 -2.73 -3.42
C TYR A 69 -5.22 -1.68 -4.42
N LEU A 70 -5.60 -0.42 -4.21
CA LEU A 70 -5.17 0.71 -5.03
C LEU A 70 -4.37 1.69 -4.18
N LEU A 71 -3.10 1.86 -4.51
CA LEU A 71 -2.14 2.68 -3.79
C LEU A 71 -1.98 4.04 -4.45
N ASP A 72 -2.00 5.09 -3.66
CA ASP A 72 -1.84 6.47 -4.12
C ASP A 72 -0.38 6.80 -4.45
N GLY A 73 -0.17 7.91 -5.15
CA GLY A 73 1.15 8.44 -5.47
C GLY A 73 1.83 9.17 -4.30
N MET A 74 2.93 9.85 -4.61
CA MET A 74 3.81 10.51 -3.63
C MET A 74 3.07 11.49 -2.69
N ARG A 75 2.06 12.18 -3.19
CA ARG A 75 1.28 13.20 -2.46
C ARG A 75 -0.02 12.65 -1.87
N ALA A 76 -0.06 11.36 -1.51
CA ALA A 76 -1.23 10.71 -0.92
C ALA A 76 -1.84 11.56 0.21
N ALA A 77 -3.13 11.86 0.10
CA ALA A 77 -3.83 12.69 1.07
C ALA A 77 -4.18 11.91 2.35
N THR A 78 -4.41 12.62 3.45
CA THR A 78 -4.71 12.02 4.77
C THR A 78 -6.20 11.76 5.00
N SER A 79 -7.08 12.22 4.10
CA SER A 79 -8.53 12.16 4.28
C SER A 79 -9.30 11.54 3.11
N TYR A 80 -8.67 11.34 1.97
CA TYR A 80 -9.26 10.73 0.78
C TYR A 80 -8.20 9.95 -0.02
N SER A 81 -8.63 9.08 -0.92
CA SER A 81 -7.76 8.47 -1.94
C SER A 81 -7.77 9.32 -3.21
N GLY A 82 -6.60 9.50 -3.82
CA GLY A 82 -6.46 10.14 -5.12
C GLY A 82 -7.25 9.41 -6.22
N TRP A 83 -7.39 8.09 -6.10
CA TRP A 83 -8.18 7.29 -7.03
C TRP A 83 -9.65 7.71 -7.08
N THR A 84 -10.27 7.96 -5.91
CA THR A 84 -11.68 8.40 -5.87
C THR A 84 -11.84 9.89 -6.14
N LYS A 85 -10.80 10.68 -5.90
CA LYS A 85 -10.86 12.14 -6.04
C LYS A 85 -10.60 12.63 -7.46
N TYR A 86 -9.68 11.97 -8.17
CA TYR A 86 -9.13 12.46 -9.44
C TYR A 86 -9.38 11.52 -10.62
N THR A 87 -10.04 10.38 -10.39
CA THR A 87 -10.41 9.43 -11.43
C THR A 87 -11.88 9.02 -11.30
N ASP A 88 -12.39 8.33 -12.27
CA ASP A 88 -13.72 7.73 -12.30
C ASP A 88 -13.74 6.28 -11.77
N ILE A 89 -12.82 5.94 -10.86
CA ILE A 89 -12.68 4.57 -10.35
C ILE A 89 -13.99 4.02 -9.77
N ILE A 90 -14.81 4.86 -9.13
CA ILE A 90 -16.08 4.42 -8.55
C ILE A 90 -17.02 3.88 -9.64
N GLN A 91 -17.11 4.57 -10.79
CA GLN A 91 -17.90 4.13 -11.93
C GLN A 91 -17.24 2.93 -12.63
N THR A 92 -15.92 2.94 -12.75
CA THR A 92 -15.16 1.89 -13.41
C THR A 92 -15.36 0.54 -12.72
N VAL A 93 -15.39 0.50 -11.39
CA VAL A 93 -15.58 -0.73 -10.61
C VAL A 93 -17.04 -0.99 -10.22
N ASP A 94 -17.98 -0.18 -10.68
CA ASP A 94 -19.39 -0.24 -10.23
C ASP A 94 -20.05 -1.62 -10.39
N LYS A 95 -19.68 -2.35 -11.44
CA LYS A 95 -20.21 -3.70 -11.74
C LYS A 95 -19.24 -4.81 -11.38
N ALA A 96 -18.10 -4.48 -10.79
CA ALA A 96 -17.08 -5.46 -10.48
C ALA A 96 -17.43 -6.25 -9.20
N GLU A 97 -17.22 -7.57 -9.24
CA GLU A 97 -17.47 -8.47 -8.12
C GLU A 97 -16.20 -8.71 -7.30
N PHE A 98 -15.54 -7.61 -6.94
CA PHE A 98 -14.44 -7.57 -5.98
C PHE A 98 -14.56 -6.33 -5.08
N ILE A 99 -13.89 -6.34 -3.96
CA ILE A 99 -13.80 -5.19 -3.05
C ILE A 99 -12.58 -4.37 -3.42
N THR A 100 -12.77 -3.09 -3.79
CA THR A 100 -11.67 -2.16 -3.96
C THR A 100 -11.24 -1.63 -2.61
N VAL A 101 -9.96 -1.74 -2.29
CA VAL A 101 -9.35 -1.37 -1.01
C VAL A 101 -8.45 -0.17 -1.23
N LEU A 102 -8.78 0.93 -0.59
CA LEU A 102 -8.12 2.23 -0.74
C LEU A 102 -7.51 2.63 0.61
N PRO A 103 -6.24 2.26 0.88
CA PRO A 103 -5.53 2.76 2.05
C PRO A 103 -5.36 4.27 1.96
N ILE A 104 -5.72 5.00 3.01
CA ILE A 104 -5.67 6.47 3.05
C ILE A 104 -4.38 6.93 3.73
N GLY A 105 -3.73 7.92 3.14
CA GLY A 105 -2.44 8.45 3.62
C GLY A 105 -1.25 7.72 3.00
N GLY A 106 -0.10 7.84 3.65
CA GLY A 106 1.14 7.23 3.17
C GLY A 106 1.94 8.12 2.21
N ALA A 107 1.73 9.44 2.21
CA ALA A 107 2.54 10.34 1.42
C ALA A 107 4.04 10.09 1.66
N ALA A 108 4.82 10.02 0.59
CA ALA A 108 6.26 9.75 0.58
C ALA A 108 6.68 8.48 1.34
N SER A 109 5.77 7.51 1.51
CA SER A 109 6.05 6.29 2.30
C SER A 109 6.57 5.12 1.48
N PHE A 110 6.35 5.10 0.16
CA PHE A 110 6.50 3.94 -0.71
C PHE A 110 5.76 2.69 -0.22
N TYR A 111 4.83 2.84 0.73
CA TYR A 111 4.04 1.75 1.31
C TYR A 111 4.87 0.54 1.74
N THR A 112 6.06 0.82 2.26
CA THR A 112 7.07 -0.16 2.67
C THR A 112 7.34 -0.11 4.17
N ASN A 113 8.09 -1.08 4.69
CA ASN A 113 8.60 -1.03 6.04
C ASN A 113 9.88 -0.21 6.07
N TRP A 114 9.88 0.86 6.85
CA TRP A 114 11.06 1.72 6.99
C TRP A 114 12.01 1.16 8.04
N GLU A 115 13.31 1.23 7.78
CA GLU A 115 14.34 0.89 8.77
C GLU A 115 14.30 1.86 9.95
N LYS A 116 14.07 3.14 9.67
CA LYS A 116 14.02 4.20 10.68
C LYS A 116 12.87 5.15 10.38
N SER A 117 11.83 5.13 11.20
CA SER A 117 10.72 6.07 11.03
C SER A 117 11.14 7.50 11.35
N PRO A 118 10.80 8.47 10.49
CA PRO A 118 10.98 9.89 10.78
C PRO A 118 9.92 10.43 11.75
N GLU A 119 8.88 9.65 12.05
CA GLU A 119 7.74 10.05 12.89
C GLU A 119 7.74 9.25 14.21
N PRO A 120 7.80 9.91 15.39
CA PRO A 120 7.88 9.20 16.67
C PRO A 120 6.66 8.32 17.00
N LYS A 121 5.48 8.70 16.48
CA LYS A 121 4.19 8.02 16.77
C LYS A 121 3.70 7.15 15.62
N ASN A 122 4.51 6.95 14.58
CA ASN A 122 4.16 6.17 13.41
C ASN A 122 5.38 5.33 13.01
N ALA A 123 5.28 4.03 13.13
CA ALA A 123 6.40 3.14 12.86
C ALA A 123 6.72 2.96 11.37
N MET A 124 5.91 3.52 10.46
CA MET A 124 6.07 3.41 8.99
C MET A 124 6.22 1.96 8.51
N GLN A 125 5.44 1.04 9.09
CA GLN A 125 5.45 -0.38 8.76
C GLN A 125 4.32 -0.73 7.77
N TRP A 126 4.27 0.00 6.67
CA TRP A 126 3.20 -0.11 5.68
C TRP A 126 3.10 -1.48 5.03
N GLU A 127 4.23 -2.10 4.68
CA GLU A 127 4.23 -3.45 4.09
C GLU A 127 3.57 -4.45 5.05
N LYS A 128 3.93 -4.43 6.33
CA LYS A 128 3.31 -5.30 7.33
C LYS A 128 1.82 -5.01 7.51
N PHE A 129 1.44 -3.72 7.51
CA PHE A 129 0.03 -3.34 7.57
C PHE A 129 -0.75 -3.88 6.37
N LEU A 130 -0.26 -3.66 5.14
CA LEU A 130 -0.95 -4.02 3.90
C LEU A 130 -0.98 -5.52 3.61
N THR A 131 0.01 -6.28 4.10
CA THR A 131 0.15 -7.71 3.75
C THR A 131 -0.27 -8.67 4.87
N VAL A 132 -0.34 -8.19 6.11
CA VAL A 132 -0.67 -9.00 7.28
C VAL A 132 -1.91 -8.47 7.98
N GLU A 133 -1.86 -7.24 8.51
CA GLU A 133 -2.91 -6.71 9.37
C GLU A 133 -4.21 -6.43 8.61
N LEU A 134 -4.13 -5.64 7.55
CA LEU A 134 -5.29 -5.26 6.75
C LEU A 134 -5.99 -6.47 6.10
N PRO A 135 -5.30 -7.43 5.47
CA PRO A 135 -5.96 -8.64 4.96
C PRO A 135 -6.68 -9.43 6.03
N ASN A 136 -6.16 -9.51 7.26
CA ASN A 136 -6.83 -10.19 8.37
C ASN A 136 -8.12 -9.48 8.78
N VAL A 137 -8.08 -8.15 8.92
CA VAL A 137 -9.26 -7.34 9.22
C VAL A 137 -10.32 -7.49 8.14
N LEU A 138 -9.92 -7.43 6.86
CA LEU A 138 -10.85 -7.52 5.74
C LEU A 138 -11.49 -8.91 5.61
N ARG A 139 -10.73 -9.98 5.84
CA ARG A 139 -11.28 -11.34 5.86
C ARG A 139 -12.28 -11.55 6.99
N ASN A 140 -11.98 -11.04 8.17
CA ASN A 140 -12.80 -11.29 9.35
C ASN A 140 -14.07 -10.42 9.38
N HIS A 141 -14.06 -9.23 8.78
CA HIS A 141 -15.14 -8.27 8.93
C HIS A 141 -15.81 -7.86 7.61
N TRP A 142 -15.15 -8.05 6.46
CA TRP A 142 -15.61 -7.54 5.17
C TRP A 142 -15.72 -8.61 4.07
N ARG A 143 -15.67 -9.89 4.43
CA ARG A 143 -15.83 -11.01 3.50
C ARG A 143 -14.86 -11.02 2.33
N VAL A 144 -13.65 -10.50 2.52
CA VAL A 144 -12.56 -10.63 1.56
C VAL A 144 -12.04 -12.07 1.61
N ASN A 145 -11.84 -12.68 0.44
CA ASN A 145 -11.23 -14.01 0.33
C ASN A 145 -9.69 -13.93 0.20
N LYS A 146 -9.05 -15.05 -0.18
CA LYS A 146 -7.58 -15.12 -0.30
C LYS A 146 -7.05 -14.59 -1.64
N SER A 147 -7.92 -14.24 -2.59
CA SER A 147 -7.50 -13.72 -3.89
C SER A 147 -7.37 -12.21 -3.84
N ALA A 148 -6.22 -11.69 -4.18
CA ALA A 148 -5.97 -10.26 -4.20
C ALA A 148 -5.19 -9.81 -5.43
N GLY A 149 -5.40 -8.56 -5.80
CA GLY A 149 -4.57 -7.79 -6.72
C GLY A 149 -4.09 -6.52 -6.03
N VAL A 150 -3.01 -5.96 -6.53
CA VAL A 150 -2.49 -4.67 -6.08
C VAL A 150 -2.08 -3.82 -7.27
N ALA A 151 -2.49 -2.57 -7.26
CA ALA A 151 -2.08 -1.60 -8.28
C ALA A 151 -1.78 -0.25 -7.63
N GLY A 152 -1.03 0.58 -8.30
CA GLY A 152 -0.71 1.89 -7.77
C GLY A 152 -0.21 2.87 -8.83
N LEU A 153 -0.23 4.14 -8.46
CA LEU A 153 0.19 5.25 -9.29
C LEU A 153 1.51 5.81 -8.76
N SER A 154 2.50 6.06 -9.65
CA SER A 154 3.79 6.68 -9.30
C SER A 154 4.48 5.91 -8.15
N MET A 155 4.77 6.54 -7.01
CA MET A 155 5.23 5.87 -5.78
C MET A 155 4.41 4.60 -5.45
N GLY A 156 3.09 4.68 -5.60
CA GLY A 156 2.19 3.52 -5.39
C GLY A 156 2.39 2.42 -6.44
N GLY A 157 2.79 2.77 -7.68
CA GLY A 157 3.13 1.82 -8.72
C GLY A 157 4.39 1.03 -8.39
N THR A 158 5.44 1.70 -7.91
CA THR A 158 6.64 1.06 -7.36
C THR A 158 6.28 0.12 -6.21
N ALA A 159 5.47 0.62 -5.27
CA ALA A 159 5.05 -0.16 -4.11
C ALA A 159 4.24 -1.40 -4.50
N ALA A 160 3.32 -1.29 -5.47
CA ALA A 160 2.51 -2.42 -5.93
C ALA A 160 3.38 -3.55 -6.47
N VAL A 161 4.38 -3.23 -7.28
CA VAL A 161 5.31 -4.23 -7.82
C VAL A 161 6.15 -4.85 -6.71
N ASN A 162 6.75 -4.03 -5.85
CA ASN A 162 7.54 -4.53 -4.71
C ASN A 162 6.71 -5.45 -3.79
N LEU A 163 5.47 -5.08 -3.47
CA LEU A 163 4.59 -5.93 -2.65
C LEU A 163 4.29 -7.27 -3.34
N ALA A 164 4.04 -7.27 -4.65
CA ALA A 164 3.75 -8.50 -5.40
C ALA A 164 4.96 -9.42 -5.51
N GLU A 165 6.17 -8.86 -5.65
CA GLU A 165 7.43 -9.62 -5.70
C GLU A 165 7.85 -10.17 -4.35
N ARG A 166 7.66 -9.40 -3.28
CA ARG A 166 8.03 -9.78 -1.92
C ARG A 166 7.01 -10.71 -1.26
N HIS A 167 5.74 -10.66 -1.72
CA HIS A 167 4.64 -11.50 -1.25
C HIS A 167 3.94 -12.22 -2.42
N PRO A 168 4.65 -13.07 -3.17
CA PRO A 168 4.15 -13.63 -4.44
C PRO A 168 2.91 -14.52 -4.28
N SER A 169 2.68 -15.10 -3.11
CA SER A 169 1.48 -15.90 -2.83
C SER A 169 0.23 -15.04 -2.56
N LEU A 170 0.39 -13.76 -2.24
CA LEU A 170 -0.71 -12.89 -1.82
C LEU A 170 -1.45 -12.28 -3.01
N TYR A 171 -0.72 -11.91 -4.06
CA TYR A 171 -1.27 -11.18 -5.19
C TYR A 171 -1.23 -11.99 -6.47
N ARG A 172 -2.37 -12.03 -7.20
CA ARG A 172 -2.50 -12.66 -8.53
C ARG A 172 -2.45 -11.65 -9.67
N PHE A 173 -2.70 -10.39 -9.36
CA PHE A 173 -2.62 -9.27 -10.29
C PHE A 173 -1.75 -8.18 -9.69
N VAL A 174 -0.93 -7.56 -10.54
CA VAL A 174 -0.15 -6.36 -10.20
C VAL A 174 -0.26 -5.32 -11.30
N GLY A 175 -0.52 -4.06 -10.90
CA GLY A 175 -0.61 -2.93 -11.82
C GLY A 175 0.33 -1.79 -11.39
N SER A 176 1.15 -1.30 -12.31
CA SER A 176 1.99 -0.12 -12.08
C SER A 176 1.70 0.96 -13.11
N TYR A 177 1.23 2.11 -12.65
CA TYR A 177 1.00 3.29 -13.46
C TYR A 177 2.11 4.30 -13.17
N SER A 178 3.08 4.42 -14.08
CA SER A 178 4.21 5.34 -13.97
C SER A 178 5.04 5.14 -12.68
N GLY A 179 5.24 3.89 -12.24
CA GLY A 179 6.08 3.57 -11.08
C GLY A 179 7.58 3.66 -11.42
N TYR A 180 8.42 3.88 -10.38
CA TYR A 180 9.87 3.72 -10.47
C TYR A 180 10.19 2.23 -10.36
N LEU A 181 10.58 1.59 -11.44
CA LEU A 181 10.79 0.15 -11.48
C LEU A 181 12.26 -0.28 -11.52
N ASP A 182 13.19 0.67 -11.52
CA ASP A 182 14.64 0.48 -11.38
C ASP A 182 15.17 1.43 -10.30
N THR A 183 14.91 1.08 -9.03
CA THR A 183 15.16 1.98 -7.90
C THR A 183 16.62 1.98 -7.44
N SER A 184 17.43 1.02 -7.86
CA SER A 184 18.84 0.91 -7.47
C SER A 184 19.83 1.33 -8.56
N SER A 185 19.37 1.85 -9.72
CA SER A 185 20.26 2.43 -10.72
C SER A 185 20.90 3.74 -10.21
N ASP A 186 22.01 4.11 -10.83
CA ASP A 186 22.78 5.28 -10.43
C ASP A 186 21.93 6.57 -10.49
N GLY A 187 21.93 7.33 -9.41
CA GLY A 187 21.18 8.56 -9.28
C GLY A 187 19.71 8.39 -8.88
N MET A 188 19.14 7.18 -8.96
CA MET A 188 17.72 6.97 -8.60
C MET A 188 17.47 7.11 -7.11
N GLY A 189 18.41 6.71 -6.26
CA GLY A 189 18.29 6.91 -4.82
C GLY A 189 18.13 8.37 -4.44
N GLU A 190 18.95 9.24 -5.01
CA GLU A 190 18.92 10.69 -4.83
C GLU A 190 17.65 11.31 -5.42
N ALA A 191 17.21 10.86 -6.59
CA ALA A 191 15.97 11.33 -7.22
C ALA A 191 14.74 10.97 -6.38
N ILE A 192 14.69 9.76 -5.83
CA ILE A 192 13.63 9.32 -4.89
C ILE A 192 13.67 10.17 -3.62
N ASP A 193 14.86 10.40 -3.04
CA ASP A 193 15.01 11.25 -1.84
C ASP A 193 14.51 12.67 -2.08
N GLN A 194 14.90 13.27 -3.21
CA GLN A 194 14.42 14.59 -3.59
C GLN A 194 12.90 14.64 -3.70
N ALA A 195 12.30 13.71 -4.44
CA ALA A 195 10.85 13.65 -4.62
C ALA A 195 10.10 13.46 -3.29
N MET A 196 10.64 12.65 -2.38
CA MET A 196 10.07 12.45 -1.04
C MET A 196 10.14 13.76 -0.23
N ARG A 197 11.27 14.46 -0.23
CA ARG A 197 11.48 15.68 0.53
C ARG A 197 10.67 16.87 0.04
N GLU A 198 10.32 16.92 -1.23
CA GLU A 198 9.39 17.93 -1.77
C GLU A 198 8.00 17.83 -1.12
N VAL A 199 7.59 16.64 -0.70
CA VAL A 199 6.29 16.39 -0.06
C VAL A 199 6.40 16.36 1.46
N LYS A 200 7.46 15.76 1.97
CA LYS A 200 7.76 15.57 3.40
C LYS A 200 9.22 15.92 3.66
N PRO A 201 9.55 17.21 3.93
CA PRO A 201 10.94 17.68 4.02
C PRO A 201 11.83 16.93 5.04
N LYS A 202 11.22 16.28 6.04
CA LYS A 202 11.94 15.48 7.06
C LYS A 202 12.13 14.01 6.70
N TYR A 203 11.59 13.56 5.57
CA TYR A 203 11.71 12.17 5.14
C TYR A 203 12.92 12.04 4.22
N HIS A 204 13.75 11.05 4.52
CA HIS A 204 14.91 10.71 3.72
C HIS A 204 14.83 9.27 3.25
N ALA A 205 15.12 9.06 1.98
CA ALA A 205 15.07 7.73 1.38
C ALA A 205 16.03 6.72 2.07
N THR A 206 17.13 7.22 2.63
CA THR A 206 18.05 6.40 3.43
C THR A 206 17.50 5.96 4.79
N GLN A 207 16.47 6.63 5.30
CA GLN A 207 15.73 6.16 6.48
C GLN A 207 14.77 5.02 6.12
N MET A 208 14.34 4.98 4.87
CA MET A 208 13.41 3.98 4.35
C MET A 208 14.09 2.63 4.13
N TRP A 209 15.08 2.57 3.25
CA TRP A 209 15.75 1.34 2.83
C TRP A 209 17.25 1.30 3.13
N GLY A 210 17.73 2.21 3.98
CA GLY A 210 19.15 2.28 4.33
C GLY A 210 19.99 2.98 3.25
N LYS A 211 21.28 2.74 3.29
CA LYS A 211 22.24 3.30 2.34
C LYS A 211 21.90 2.86 0.91
N TYR A 212 22.06 3.77 -0.06
CA TYR A 212 21.89 3.45 -1.48
C TYR A 212 22.75 2.25 -1.87
N GLN A 213 22.23 1.39 -2.75
CA GLN A 213 22.86 0.12 -3.16
C GLN A 213 23.04 -0.92 -2.04
N SER A 214 22.52 -0.68 -0.82
CA SER A 214 22.50 -1.71 0.21
C SER A 214 21.65 -2.93 -0.16
N ALA A 215 21.81 -4.03 0.56
CA ALA A 215 20.99 -5.22 0.34
C ALA A 215 19.48 -4.93 0.46
N ASN A 216 19.09 -4.08 1.42
CA ASN A 216 17.68 -3.71 1.60
C ASN A 216 17.17 -2.82 0.45
N TRP A 217 18.01 -1.87 -0.02
CA TRP A 217 17.67 -1.05 -1.20
C TRP A 217 17.42 -1.94 -2.43
N ARG A 218 18.35 -2.85 -2.72
CA ARG A 218 18.25 -3.80 -3.83
C ARG A 218 17.08 -4.79 -3.67
N ALA A 219 16.70 -5.14 -2.44
CA ALA A 219 15.53 -5.97 -2.17
C ALA A 219 14.19 -5.28 -2.48
N HIS A 220 14.22 -3.95 -2.69
CA HIS A 220 13.07 -3.13 -3.09
C HIS A 220 13.23 -2.53 -4.49
N ASP A 221 14.05 -3.16 -5.33
CA ASP A 221 14.19 -2.80 -6.73
C ASP A 221 13.41 -3.79 -7.60
N PRO A 222 12.29 -3.36 -8.20
CA PRO A 222 11.44 -4.24 -9.01
C PRO A 222 12.20 -4.93 -10.14
N LYS A 223 13.09 -4.22 -10.83
CA LYS A 223 13.88 -4.77 -11.95
C LYS A 223 14.68 -6.02 -11.55
N LEU A 224 15.18 -6.07 -10.32
CA LEU A 224 16.01 -7.16 -9.84
C LEU A 224 15.23 -8.42 -9.44
N HIS A 225 13.90 -8.35 -9.38
CA HIS A 225 13.06 -9.42 -8.82
C HIS A 225 11.85 -9.76 -9.71
N VAL A 226 11.87 -9.33 -10.97
CA VAL A 226 10.77 -9.51 -11.94
C VAL A 226 10.38 -10.97 -12.14
N ASP A 227 11.32 -11.91 -11.97
CA ASP A 227 11.08 -13.35 -12.03
C ASP A 227 10.01 -13.83 -11.02
N ARG A 228 9.87 -13.13 -9.88
CA ARG A 228 8.87 -13.42 -8.86
C ARG A 228 7.44 -13.08 -9.28
N LEU A 229 7.27 -12.37 -10.39
CA LEU A 229 5.97 -12.06 -10.98
C LEU A 229 5.47 -13.15 -11.93
N SER A 230 6.25 -14.20 -12.15
CA SER A 230 5.84 -15.32 -13.02
C SER A 230 4.49 -15.88 -12.63
N GLY A 231 3.62 -16.14 -13.62
CA GLY A 231 2.25 -16.67 -13.42
C GLY A 231 1.22 -15.66 -12.90
N LYS A 232 1.57 -14.37 -12.81
CA LYS A 232 0.65 -13.30 -12.44
C LYS A 232 0.10 -12.56 -13.65
N SER A 233 -1.06 -11.96 -13.52
CA SER A 233 -1.52 -10.94 -14.47
C SER A 233 -0.83 -9.63 -14.16
N ILE A 234 -0.19 -9.02 -15.16
CA ILE A 234 0.64 -7.83 -14.97
C ILE A 234 0.17 -6.73 -15.92
N TYR A 235 0.04 -5.52 -15.41
CA TYR A 235 -0.16 -4.31 -16.19
C TYR A 235 0.86 -3.26 -15.80
N ILE A 236 1.60 -2.76 -16.77
CA ILE A 236 2.58 -1.68 -16.57
C ILE A 236 2.36 -0.62 -17.64
N SER A 237 2.26 0.62 -17.21
CA SER A 237 2.25 1.78 -18.09
C SER A 237 3.24 2.84 -17.63
N ALA A 238 3.90 3.49 -18.57
CA ALA A 238 4.81 4.58 -18.33
C ALA A 238 4.75 5.60 -19.48
N GLY A 239 5.05 6.85 -19.18
CA GLY A 239 5.25 7.86 -20.20
C GLY A 239 6.56 7.62 -20.97
N SER A 240 6.62 8.12 -22.19
CA SER A 240 7.84 8.03 -23.04
C SER A 240 8.97 8.97 -22.59
N GLY A 241 8.71 9.87 -21.64
CA GLY A 241 9.62 10.94 -21.27
C GLY A 241 9.64 12.14 -22.23
N ASN A 242 8.93 12.05 -23.34
CA ASN A 242 8.78 13.16 -24.26
C ASN A 242 7.74 14.16 -23.76
N THR A 243 7.92 15.44 -24.07
CA THR A 243 6.94 16.47 -23.79
C THR A 243 5.63 16.18 -24.49
N GLY A 244 4.55 16.10 -23.74
CA GLY A 244 3.20 15.88 -24.22
C GLY A 244 2.41 17.19 -24.40
N PRO A 245 1.19 17.13 -25.00
CA PRO A 245 0.39 18.32 -25.27
C PRO A 245 -0.11 19.06 -24.00
N TYR A 246 -0.02 18.43 -22.84
CA TYR A 246 -0.43 18.99 -21.56
C TYR A 246 0.74 19.46 -20.69
N ASP A 247 1.98 19.22 -21.11
CA ASP A 247 3.17 19.62 -20.35
C ASP A 247 3.43 21.11 -20.56
N LYS A 248 3.69 21.81 -19.46
CA LYS A 248 4.12 23.22 -19.50
C LYS A 248 5.64 23.28 -19.50
N PRO A 249 6.25 24.22 -20.25
CA PRO A 249 7.71 24.38 -20.28
C PRO A 249 8.36 24.48 -18.90
N SER A 250 7.69 25.11 -17.93
CA SER A 250 8.16 25.25 -16.54
C SER A 250 8.13 23.94 -15.71
N GLN A 251 7.49 22.89 -16.21
CA GLN A 251 7.42 21.60 -15.51
C GLN A 251 8.44 20.60 -16.04
N VAL A 252 9.08 20.90 -17.15
CA VAL A 252 10.06 20.03 -17.83
C VAL A 252 11.50 20.38 -17.37
N GLU A 253 11.74 21.60 -16.88
CA GLU A 253 13.03 22.00 -16.32
C GLU A 253 13.24 21.31 -14.96
N GLY A 254 14.06 20.25 -14.95
CA GLY A 254 14.52 19.58 -13.72
C GLY A 254 14.07 18.13 -13.54
N ILE A 255 13.30 17.57 -14.44
CA ILE A 255 13.13 16.12 -14.49
C ILE A 255 14.33 15.56 -15.29
N PRO A 256 15.20 14.73 -14.67
CA PRO A 256 16.26 14.10 -15.44
C PRO A 256 15.63 13.32 -16.62
N GLU A 257 16.11 13.56 -17.83
CA GLU A 257 15.68 12.84 -19.06
C GLU A 257 15.69 11.32 -18.88
N ASN A 258 16.40 10.84 -17.89
CA ASN A 258 16.57 9.43 -17.57
C ASN A 258 15.40 8.79 -16.80
N THR A 259 14.51 9.53 -16.13
CA THR A 259 13.49 8.92 -15.25
C THR A 259 12.43 8.14 -16.04
N ALA A 260 12.12 8.57 -17.26
CA ALA A 260 11.18 7.87 -18.15
C ALA A 260 11.85 6.80 -19.00
N ALA A 261 13.12 7.01 -19.39
CA ALA A 261 13.90 6.02 -20.15
C ALA A 261 14.10 4.72 -19.36
N TYR A 262 14.34 4.81 -18.05
CA TYR A 262 14.52 3.64 -17.19
C TYR A 262 13.26 2.77 -17.07
N THR A 263 12.07 3.36 -17.19
CA THR A 263 10.81 2.58 -17.13
C THR A 263 10.59 1.80 -18.42
N LEU A 264 11.09 2.28 -19.57
CA LEU A 264 10.96 1.62 -20.88
C LEU A 264 11.97 0.48 -21.09
N GLU A 265 13.17 0.55 -20.50
CA GLU A 265 14.17 -0.52 -20.59
C GLU A 265 13.73 -1.84 -19.93
N ILE A 266 12.83 -1.79 -18.98
CA ILE A 266 12.30 -2.98 -18.30
C ILE A 266 11.25 -3.70 -19.16
N LEU A 267 10.68 -3.03 -20.17
CA LEU A 267 9.60 -3.54 -21.01
C LEU A 267 10.12 -4.09 -22.36
N SER A 268 11.38 -3.89 -22.69
CA SER A 268 12.05 -4.43 -23.88
C SER A 268 12.88 -5.66 -23.55
#